data_30efabbbdedd23043b66185d342839ec
#
_entry.id   30efabbbdedd23043b66185d342839ec
#
_cell.length_a   1.000
_cell.length_b   1.000
_cell.length_c   1.000
_cell.angle_alpha   90.00
_cell.angle_beta   90.00
_cell.angle_gamma   90.00
#
_symmetry.space_group_name_H-M   'P 1'
#
loop_
_entity.id
_entity.type
_entity.pdbx_description
1 polymer ?
#
loop_
_entity_poly.entity_id
_entity_poly.type
_entity_poly.pdbx_seq_one_letter_code
_entity_poly.pdbx_strand_id
1 'polypeptide(L)'
;DRFRKTIPQTELIAMDAAKAKSLLTEKELNTLATEHVTFRVNVPVKVIIIRDAAMGDKPFWLKKRDFKPMGFKITIQGTEVDFWMKDFEAGRIGLGVNSLTGGNSHYIVALMPLTKETKLEVTELYPGQLRVGALKAGLQPFVDRPEAMPELPVLPGILSGLTVIRTQYESRDDAQLINLFHSTKHPAKAKPDQVILTWSGDPQTTQTIQWRTGPSVIKGKVQWVKKSAYNRFQPAQPKQTNATTFRMENANLLNDPVIHRYTATITGLEPDTTYLYSVGDGSDDGWSEMSEFTTAPGRTEPFSFVYMGDAQNGLERWGSLVQRAFRRRPDAAFYIMAGDLVNRGNERDDWDSLFHNARGIYD
;
A
#
# COMPACT_ATOMS: atom_id res chain seq x y z
N ASP A 1 13.36 -6.18 12.83
CA ASP A 1 14.80 -6.49 12.81
C ASP A 1 15.16 -7.77 13.56
N ARG A 2 14.67 -7.99 14.79
CA ARG A 2 14.92 -9.22 15.56
C ARG A 2 14.48 -10.47 14.78
N PHE A 3 13.26 -10.51 14.29
CA PHE A 3 12.72 -11.66 13.57
C PHE A 3 13.54 -12.00 12.31
N ARG A 4 13.90 -10.99 11.51
CA ARG A 4 14.75 -11.21 10.31
C ARG A 4 16.13 -11.82 10.62
N LYS A 5 16.67 -11.55 11.81
CA LYS A 5 17.99 -12.07 12.23
C LYS A 5 17.94 -13.47 12.83
N THR A 6 16.77 -13.88 13.33
CA THR A 6 16.68 -15.11 14.16
C THR A 6 15.77 -16.18 13.59
N ILE A 7 14.97 -15.85 12.56
CA ILE A 7 13.97 -16.76 11.99
C ILE A 7 14.25 -16.97 10.50
N PRO A 8 14.20 -18.21 10.00
CA PRO A 8 14.36 -18.49 8.57
C PRO A 8 13.33 -17.75 7.72
N GLN A 9 13.73 -17.29 6.52
CA GLN A 9 12.86 -16.50 5.63
C GLN A 9 11.55 -17.23 5.29
N THR A 10 11.61 -18.55 5.08
CA THR A 10 10.43 -19.37 4.79
C THR A 10 9.41 -19.36 5.94
N GLU A 11 9.88 -19.37 7.19
CA GLU A 11 9.02 -19.28 8.37
C GLU A 11 8.45 -17.88 8.56
N LEU A 12 9.23 -16.83 8.23
CA LEU A 12 8.75 -15.44 8.29
C LEU A 12 7.60 -15.18 7.32
N ILE A 13 7.69 -15.72 6.10
CA ILE A 13 6.64 -15.58 5.08
C ILE A 13 5.39 -16.37 5.45
N ALA A 14 5.56 -17.54 6.06
CA ALA A 14 4.47 -18.44 6.46
C ALA A 14 3.95 -18.18 7.89
N MET A 15 4.30 -17.04 8.50
CA MET A 15 3.97 -16.76 9.90
C MET A 15 2.46 -16.59 10.10
N ASP A 16 1.90 -17.33 11.04
CA ASP A 16 0.53 -17.18 11.52
C ASP A 16 0.46 -16.42 12.87
N ALA A 17 -0.76 -16.13 13.34
CA ALA A 17 -0.99 -15.39 14.57
C ALA A 17 -0.47 -16.11 15.82
N ALA A 18 -0.51 -17.43 15.85
CA ALA A 18 -0.03 -18.20 16.98
C ALA A 18 1.50 -18.15 17.05
N LYS A 19 2.16 -18.33 15.93
CA LYS A 19 3.61 -18.22 15.82
C LYS A 19 4.09 -16.80 16.14
N ALA A 20 3.44 -15.77 15.56
CA ALA A 20 3.77 -14.36 15.84
C ALA A 20 3.71 -14.08 17.35
N LYS A 21 2.62 -14.47 18.03
CA LYS A 21 2.48 -14.30 19.47
C LYS A 21 3.54 -15.04 20.29
N SER A 22 3.94 -16.24 19.88
CA SER A 22 4.97 -17.03 20.59
C SER A 22 6.37 -16.42 20.51
N LEU A 23 6.61 -15.56 19.54
CA LEU A 23 7.90 -14.89 19.30
C LEU A 23 8.01 -13.54 20.04
N LEU A 24 6.89 -13.00 20.52
CA LEU A 24 6.84 -11.74 21.26
C LEU A 24 7.16 -11.95 22.72
N THR A 25 7.92 -11.03 23.29
CA THR A 25 8.13 -10.96 24.74
C THR A 25 6.84 -10.50 25.45
N GLU A 26 6.75 -10.74 26.75
CA GLU A 26 5.60 -10.25 27.54
C GLU A 26 5.46 -8.72 27.46
N LYS A 27 6.58 -7.99 27.45
CA LYS A 27 6.57 -6.52 27.30
C LYS A 27 5.98 -6.09 25.95
N GLU A 28 6.39 -6.73 24.85
CA GLU A 28 5.86 -6.46 23.50
C GLU A 28 4.36 -6.82 23.42
N LEU A 29 3.97 -7.97 23.96
CA LEU A 29 2.55 -8.37 24.04
C LEU A 29 1.72 -7.37 24.86
N ASN A 30 2.26 -6.87 25.97
CA ASN A 30 1.59 -5.87 26.78
C ASN A 30 1.45 -4.54 26.02
N THR A 31 2.49 -4.09 25.35
CA THR A 31 2.43 -2.88 24.49
C THR A 31 1.35 -3.01 23.42
N LEU A 32 1.31 -4.15 22.71
CA LEU A 32 0.27 -4.42 21.71
C LEU A 32 -1.13 -4.52 22.31
N ALA A 33 -1.25 -4.82 23.60
CA ALA A 33 -2.52 -4.95 24.30
C ALA A 33 -3.03 -3.64 24.92
N THR A 34 -2.18 -2.59 25.03
CA THR A 34 -2.52 -1.40 25.83
C THR A 34 -2.16 -0.06 25.19
N GLU A 35 -1.37 -0.01 24.12
CA GLU A 35 -0.81 1.24 23.62
C GLU A 35 -1.29 1.61 22.20
N HIS A 36 -2.28 0.89 21.65
CA HIS A 36 -2.80 1.17 20.31
C HIS A 36 -3.82 2.31 20.30
N VAL A 37 -4.85 2.23 21.16
CA VAL A 37 -5.79 3.32 21.40
C VAL A 37 -5.71 3.72 22.86
N THR A 38 -5.34 4.94 23.17
CA THR A 38 -5.28 5.42 24.55
C THR A 38 -6.05 6.72 24.74
N PHE A 39 -6.62 6.89 25.92
CA PHE A 39 -7.36 8.08 26.30
C PHE A 39 -7.42 8.19 27.83
N ARG A 40 -7.81 9.35 28.33
CA ARG A 40 -8.04 9.58 29.77
C ARG A 40 -9.50 9.91 30.02
N VAL A 41 -10.05 9.37 31.11
CA VAL A 41 -11.40 9.67 31.59
C VAL A 41 -11.35 10.26 33.01
N ASN A 42 -12.28 11.15 33.31
CA ASN A 42 -12.37 11.84 34.61
C ASN A 42 -13.20 11.07 35.65
N VAL A 43 -13.95 10.06 35.24
CA VAL A 43 -14.82 9.24 36.10
C VAL A 43 -14.66 7.76 35.76
N PRO A 44 -15.00 6.84 36.68
CA PRO A 44 -15.05 5.42 36.38
C PRO A 44 -16.04 5.11 35.24
N VAL A 45 -15.62 4.27 34.30
CA VAL A 45 -16.39 3.92 33.11
C VAL A 45 -16.42 2.44 32.82
N LYS A 46 -17.52 1.99 32.23
CA LYS A 46 -17.57 0.73 31.51
C LYS A 46 -17.12 1.00 30.07
N VAL A 47 -16.02 0.37 29.66
CA VAL A 47 -15.55 0.37 28.26
C VAL A 47 -16.22 -0.77 27.53
N ILE A 48 -16.86 -0.46 26.41
CA ILE A 48 -17.53 -1.43 25.55
C ILE A 48 -16.82 -1.44 24.21
N ILE A 49 -16.29 -2.58 23.84
CA ILE A 49 -15.67 -2.85 22.53
C ILE A 49 -16.75 -3.45 21.63
N ILE A 50 -17.04 -2.78 20.52
CA ILE A 50 -17.99 -3.22 19.50
C ILE A 50 -17.17 -3.64 18.29
N ARG A 51 -17.27 -4.90 17.87
CA ARG A 51 -16.44 -5.45 16.81
C ARG A 51 -17.24 -6.34 15.86
N ASP A 52 -16.72 -6.51 14.64
CA ASP A 52 -17.25 -7.46 13.68
C ASP A 52 -17.16 -8.89 14.24
N ALA A 53 -18.32 -9.55 14.35
CA ALA A 53 -18.41 -10.90 14.89
C ALA A 53 -17.86 -11.97 13.95
N ALA A 54 -17.81 -11.69 12.63
CA ALA A 54 -17.28 -12.59 11.61
C ALA A 54 -15.76 -12.63 11.58
N MET A 55 -15.08 -11.63 12.19
CA MET A 55 -13.62 -11.65 12.29
C MET A 55 -13.13 -12.90 13.01
N GLY A 56 -12.41 -13.76 12.28
CA GLY A 56 -11.85 -14.99 12.82
C GLY A 56 -10.75 -14.76 13.87
N ASP A 57 -9.93 -13.71 13.69
CA ASP A 57 -8.86 -13.34 14.63
C ASP A 57 -9.38 -12.28 15.60
N LYS A 58 -9.83 -12.75 16.77
CA LYS A 58 -10.27 -11.85 17.86
C LYS A 58 -9.07 -11.14 18.46
N PRO A 59 -9.21 -9.85 18.86
CA PRO A 59 -8.15 -9.16 19.57
C PRO A 59 -7.68 -9.98 20.77
N PHE A 60 -6.45 -10.46 20.72
CA PHE A 60 -5.90 -11.46 21.66
C PHE A 60 -5.94 -11.00 23.12
N TRP A 61 -5.94 -9.67 23.32
CA TRP A 61 -5.91 -9.04 24.64
C TRP A 61 -7.28 -8.99 25.33
N LEU A 62 -8.39 -9.11 24.61
CA LEU A 62 -9.73 -9.03 25.22
C LEU A 62 -9.87 -9.98 26.40
N LYS A 63 -9.67 -11.28 26.18
CA LYS A 63 -9.75 -12.28 27.23
C LYS A 63 -8.63 -12.15 28.27
N LYS A 64 -7.39 -11.90 27.81
CA LYS A 64 -6.23 -11.74 28.69
C LYS A 64 -6.38 -10.58 29.67
N ARG A 65 -7.13 -9.54 29.30
CA ARG A 65 -7.41 -8.36 30.11
C ARG A 65 -8.80 -8.39 30.77
N ASP A 66 -9.44 -9.55 30.88
CA ASP A 66 -10.73 -9.76 31.54
C ASP A 66 -11.92 -9.02 30.98
N PHE A 67 -11.89 -8.64 29.67
CA PHE A 67 -13.10 -8.21 29.00
C PHE A 67 -14.09 -9.37 28.90
N LYS A 68 -15.36 -9.13 29.25
CA LYS A 68 -16.43 -10.12 29.22
C LYS A 68 -17.36 -9.86 28.02
N PRO A 69 -17.79 -10.93 27.32
CA PRO A 69 -18.79 -10.76 26.27
C PRO A 69 -20.14 -10.38 26.89
N MET A 70 -20.89 -9.53 26.18
CA MET A 70 -22.24 -9.11 26.66
C MET A 70 -23.34 -10.12 26.31
N GLY A 71 -23.04 -11.18 25.55
CA GLY A 71 -23.96 -12.30 25.29
C GLY A 71 -25.01 -12.02 24.20
N PHE A 72 -24.97 -10.90 23.52
CA PHE A 72 -25.85 -10.60 22.39
C PHE A 72 -25.06 -10.06 21.20
N LYS A 73 -25.68 -10.06 20.03
CA LYS A 73 -25.17 -9.50 18.79
C LYS A 73 -26.24 -8.64 18.15
N ILE A 74 -25.83 -7.69 17.34
CA ILE A 74 -26.74 -6.90 16.47
C ILE A 74 -26.16 -6.82 15.07
N THR A 75 -27.01 -6.54 14.09
CA THR A 75 -26.56 -6.28 12.72
C THR A 75 -26.47 -4.77 12.47
N ILE A 76 -25.31 -4.28 12.08
CA ILE A 76 -25.06 -2.90 11.69
C ILE A 76 -24.65 -2.93 10.21
N GLN A 77 -25.44 -2.33 9.33
CA GLN A 77 -25.18 -2.26 7.88
C GLN A 77 -24.82 -3.62 7.24
N GLY A 78 -25.53 -4.67 7.61
CA GLY A 78 -25.29 -6.03 7.13
C GLY A 78 -24.15 -6.78 7.82
N THR A 79 -23.40 -6.13 8.71
CA THR A 79 -22.33 -6.74 9.50
C THR A 79 -22.86 -7.11 10.90
N GLU A 80 -22.77 -8.38 11.27
CA GLU A 80 -23.07 -8.82 12.64
C GLU A 80 -21.93 -8.39 13.57
N VAL A 81 -22.25 -7.66 14.64
CA VAL A 81 -21.26 -7.20 15.63
C VAL A 81 -21.51 -7.83 17.01
N ASP A 82 -20.44 -8.14 17.71
CA ASP A 82 -20.46 -8.58 19.11
C ASP A 82 -19.89 -7.49 20.03
N PHE A 83 -20.18 -7.63 21.34
CA PHE A 83 -19.87 -6.63 22.34
C PHE A 83 -19.06 -7.26 23.49
N TRP A 84 -17.99 -6.57 23.89
CA TRP A 84 -17.13 -6.96 25.00
C TRP A 84 -17.00 -5.78 25.95
N MET A 85 -17.09 -6.02 27.26
CA MET A 85 -17.08 -4.96 28.25
C MET A 85 -16.11 -5.22 29.39
N LYS A 86 -15.61 -4.10 29.97
CA LYS A 86 -14.83 -4.09 31.19
C LYS A 86 -14.96 -2.75 31.90
N ASP A 87 -14.99 -2.77 33.23
CA ASP A 87 -15.02 -1.57 34.07
C ASP A 87 -13.58 -1.07 34.30
N PHE A 88 -13.40 0.24 34.27
CA PHE A 88 -12.15 0.93 34.54
C PHE A 88 -12.38 2.08 35.50
N GLU A 89 -11.42 2.30 36.40
CA GLU A 89 -11.34 3.50 37.21
C GLU A 89 -11.06 4.74 36.38
N ALA A 90 -11.27 5.93 36.97
CA ALA A 90 -10.87 7.19 36.37
C ALA A 90 -9.35 7.22 36.12
N GLY A 91 -8.93 7.75 34.99
CA GLY A 91 -7.52 7.80 34.62
C GLY A 91 -7.25 7.45 33.17
N ARG A 92 -6.00 7.10 32.89
CA ARG A 92 -5.56 6.67 31.55
C ARG A 92 -6.01 5.24 31.27
N ILE A 93 -6.69 5.05 30.16
CA ILE A 93 -7.11 3.75 29.64
C ILE A 93 -6.38 3.51 28.32
N GLY A 94 -5.83 2.32 28.18
CA GLY A 94 -5.21 1.89 26.93
C GLY A 94 -5.88 0.62 26.41
N LEU A 95 -6.04 0.51 25.12
CA LEU A 95 -6.61 -0.62 24.40
C LEU A 95 -5.60 -1.12 23.36
N GLY A 96 -5.71 -2.39 23.01
CA GLY A 96 -4.74 -3.04 22.12
C GLY A 96 -5.14 -3.01 20.66
N VAL A 97 -4.24 -3.55 19.83
CA VAL A 97 -4.45 -3.68 18.39
C VAL A 97 -5.70 -4.53 18.07
N ASN A 98 -6.38 -4.17 16.99
CA ASN A 98 -7.57 -4.89 16.55
C ASN A 98 -7.24 -6.30 16.06
N SER A 99 -6.15 -6.45 15.30
CA SER A 99 -5.71 -7.70 14.71
C SER A 99 -4.18 -7.71 14.55
N LEU A 100 -3.60 -8.91 14.43
CA LEU A 100 -2.19 -9.08 14.04
C LEU A 100 -2.03 -9.28 12.53
N THR A 101 -3.13 -9.44 11.80
CA THR A 101 -3.14 -9.65 10.35
C THR A 101 -3.36 -8.36 9.56
N GLY A 102 -3.96 -7.33 10.16
CA GLY A 102 -4.43 -6.13 9.45
C GLY A 102 -5.60 -6.41 8.50
N GLY A 103 -6.08 -5.36 7.84
CA GLY A 103 -7.09 -5.46 6.77
C GLY A 103 -8.53 -5.76 7.24
N ASN A 104 -8.79 -5.71 8.54
CA ASN A 104 -10.11 -5.91 9.13
C ASN A 104 -10.72 -4.57 9.56
N SER A 105 -12.07 -4.52 9.64
CA SER A 105 -12.75 -3.38 10.24
C SER A 105 -12.31 -3.18 11.69
N HIS A 106 -11.90 -1.97 12.03
CA HIS A 106 -11.46 -1.67 13.40
C HIS A 106 -12.63 -1.73 14.39
N TYR A 107 -12.38 -2.12 15.63
CA TYR A 107 -13.38 -2.07 16.67
C TYR A 107 -13.78 -0.63 16.99
N ILE A 108 -15.02 -0.45 17.47
CA ILE A 108 -15.54 0.82 17.97
C ILE A 108 -15.49 0.79 19.49
N VAL A 109 -15.18 1.91 20.12
CA VAL A 109 -15.11 2.06 21.58
C VAL A 109 -16.28 2.90 22.06
N ALA A 110 -17.18 2.31 22.87
CA ALA A 110 -18.21 3.05 23.57
C ALA A 110 -17.93 3.10 25.08
N LEU A 111 -18.28 4.21 25.71
CA LEU A 111 -18.03 4.48 27.12
C LEU A 111 -19.35 4.78 27.83
N MET A 112 -19.58 4.09 28.93
CA MET A 112 -20.71 4.30 29.82
C MET A 112 -20.20 4.67 31.22
N PRO A 113 -20.50 5.86 31.75
CA PRO A 113 -20.15 6.21 33.14
C PRO A 113 -20.79 5.23 34.13
N LEU A 114 -20.04 4.81 35.13
CA LEU A 114 -20.53 3.96 36.21
C LEU A 114 -21.30 4.78 37.26
N THR A 115 -21.08 6.09 37.31
CA THR A 115 -21.79 7.04 38.19
C THR A 115 -22.64 7.98 37.34
N LYS A 116 -23.90 8.20 37.71
CA LYS A 116 -24.85 9.00 36.94
C LYS A 116 -24.71 10.53 37.15
N GLU A 117 -23.99 10.95 38.17
CA GLU A 117 -24.00 12.36 38.63
C GLU A 117 -22.91 13.22 38.03
N THR A 118 -21.90 12.64 37.40
CA THR A 118 -20.77 13.40 36.86
C THR A 118 -20.69 13.25 35.35
N LYS A 119 -20.55 14.39 34.67
CA LYS A 119 -20.37 14.42 33.22
C LYS A 119 -19.04 13.73 32.85
N LEU A 120 -19.11 12.75 31.94
CA LEU A 120 -17.93 12.09 31.39
C LEU A 120 -17.16 13.07 30.49
N GLU A 121 -15.87 13.23 30.75
CA GLU A 121 -14.92 13.92 29.90
C GLU A 121 -13.85 12.94 29.43
N VAL A 122 -13.53 12.98 28.13
CA VAL A 122 -12.53 12.14 27.48
C VAL A 122 -11.47 13.05 26.88
N THR A 123 -10.21 12.86 27.32
CA THR A 123 -9.07 13.69 26.93
C THR A 123 -7.88 12.82 26.55
N GLU A 124 -6.77 13.42 26.15
CA GLU A 124 -5.50 12.72 25.79
C GLU A 124 -5.68 11.57 24.82
N LEU A 125 -6.48 11.79 23.76
CA LEU A 125 -6.73 10.78 22.72
C LEU A 125 -5.46 10.49 21.92
N TYR A 126 -5.13 9.22 21.79
CA TYR A 126 -4.09 8.72 20.90
C TYR A 126 -4.60 7.49 20.12
N PRO A 127 -4.37 7.39 18.80
CA PRO A 127 -3.77 8.41 17.90
C PRO A 127 -4.58 9.71 17.82
N GLY A 128 -3.91 10.83 17.51
CA GLY A 128 -4.50 12.18 17.59
C GLY A 128 -5.66 12.48 16.61
N GLN A 129 -5.88 11.62 15.61
CA GLN A 129 -7.02 11.70 14.68
C GLN A 129 -8.33 11.22 15.30
N LEU A 130 -8.31 10.48 16.40
CA LEU A 130 -9.52 10.00 17.07
C LEU A 130 -10.43 11.17 17.52
N ARG A 131 -11.72 10.96 17.54
CA ARG A 131 -12.71 11.96 17.93
C ARG A 131 -13.75 11.36 18.88
N VAL A 132 -14.23 12.17 19.80
CA VAL A 132 -15.32 11.81 20.72
C VAL A 132 -16.65 12.25 20.12
N GLY A 133 -17.67 11.41 20.25
CA GLY A 133 -19.02 11.67 19.82
C GLY A 133 -20.07 11.01 20.73
N ALA A 134 -21.35 11.20 20.43
CA ALA A 134 -22.43 10.46 21.06
C ALA A 134 -22.90 9.34 20.13
N LEU A 135 -23.00 8.11 20.63
CA LEU A 135 -23.49 6.96 19.86
C LEU A 135 -25.01 7.10 19.66
N LYS A 136 -25.39 7.44 18.45
CA LYS A 136 -26.77 7.67 18.02
C LYS A 136 -26.96 7.26 16.56
N ALA A 137 -28.21 7.06 16.15
CA ALA A 137 -28.54 6.86 14.74
C ALA A 137 -27.93 7.99 13.88
N GLY A 138 -27.37 7.63 12.73
CA GLY A 138 -26.70 8.56 11.81
C GLY A 138 -25.25 8.93 12.17
N LEU A 139 -24.72 8.54 13.32
CA LEU A 139 -23.31 8.78 13.64
C LEU A 139 -22.40 7.85 12.82
N GLN A 140 -21.46 8.43 12.09
CA GLN A 140 -20.37 7.67 11.48
C GLN A 140 -19.35 7.26 12.56
N PRO A 141 -19.17 5.94 12.84
CA PRO A 141 -18.29 5.50 13.93
C PRO A 141 -16.80 5.59 13.62
N PHE A 142 -16.45 5.87 12.35
CA PHE A 142 -15.06 5.97 11.89
C PHE A 142 -14.73 7.38 11.41
N VAL A 143 -13.52 7.87 11.72
CA VAL A 143 -13.11 9.25 11.40
C VAL A 143 -12.67 9.41 9.94
N ASP A 144 -12.27 8.33 9.29
CA ASP A 144 -11.74 8.25 7.91
C ASP A 144 -12.81 7.85 6.88
N ARG A 145 -14.08 7.77 7.29
CA ARG A 145 -15.21 7.49 6.38
C ARG A 145 -16.04 8.75 6.15
N PRO A 146 -16.59 8.91 4.93
CA PRO A 146 -17.44 10.03 4.61
C PRO A 146 -18.70 10.04 5.48
N GLU A 147 -19.17 11.23 5.86
CA GLU A 147 -20.39 11.41 6.68
C GLU A 147 -21.66 10.86 6.02
N ALA A 148 -21.64 10.68 4.71
CA ALA A 148 -22.77 10.20 3.90
C ALA A 148 -22.98 8.67 3.92
N MET A 149 -22.37 7.93 4.84
CA MET A 149 -22.68 6.50 4.96
C MET A 149 -24.07 6.30 5.58
N PRO A 150 -24.79 5.23 5.17
CA PRO A 150 -26.14 5.00 5.67
C PRO A 150 -26.18 4.97 7.19
N GLU A 151 -27.26 5.46 7.73
CA GLU A 151 -27.54 5.58 9.16
C GLU A 151 -27.23 4.28 9.92
N LEU A 152 -26.62 4.39 11.09
CA LEU A 152 -26.62 3.29 12.03
C LEU A 152 -28.08 2.87 12.25
N PRO A 153 -28.41 1.58 12.12
CA PRO A 153 -29.76 1.11 12.37
C PRO A 153 -30.15 1.38 13.84
N VAL A 154 -31.40 1.14 14.17
CA VAL A 154 -31.93 1.30 15.53
C VAL A 154 -30.98 0.61 16.51
N LEU A 155 -30.26 1.39 17.32
CA LEU A 155 -29.41 0.89 18.37
C LEU A 155 -30.27 0.33 19.51
N PRO A 156 -29.89 -0.79 20.13
CA PRO A 156 -30.48 -1.19 21.39
C PRO A 156 -30.46 -0.03 22.39
N GLY A 157 -31.53 0.19 23.12
CA GLY A 157 -31.66 1.34 24.03
C GLY A 157 -30.50 1.50 25.02
N ILE A 158 -29.85 0.38 25.39
CA ILE A 158 -28.67 0.36 26.28
C ILE A 158 -27.43 1.02 25.63
N LEU A 159 -27.36 1.12 24.32
CA LEU A 159 -26.23 1.70 23.59
C LEU A 159 -26.48 3.14 23.13
N SER A 160 -27.76 3.55 23.07
CA SER A 160 -28.13 4.89 22.59
C SER A 160 -27.67 5.97 23.57
N GLY A 161 -26.98 6.99 23.05
CA GLY A 161 -26.48 8.12 23.83
C GLY A 161 -25.17 7.87 24.57
N LEU A 162 -24.56 6.69 24.48
CA LEU A 162 -23.23 6.47 25.04
C LEU A 162 -22.19 7.35 24.36
N THR A 163 -21.17 7.74 25.10
CA THR A 163 -19.98 8.37 24.52
C THR A 163 -19.24 7.36 23.67
N VAL A 164 -18.92 7.72 22.43
CA VAL A 164 -18.14 6.88 21.53
C VAL A 164 -16.81 7.55 21.18
N ILE A 165 -15.75 6.77 21.15
CA ILE A 165 -14.47 7.16 20.53
C ILE A 165 -14.51 6.62 19.11
N ARG A 166 -14.55 7.54 18.12
CA ARG A 166 -14.54 7.22 16.70
C ARG A 166 -13.12 6.83 16.32
N THR A 167 -12.95 5.61 15.82
CA THR A 167 -11.66 5.04 15.38
C THR A 167 -11.51 5.16 13.86
N GLN A 168 -10.42 4.65 13.29
CA GLN A 168 -10.30 4.46 11.86
C GLN A 168 -11.01 3.19 11.42
N TYR A 169 -11.56 3.16 10.21
CA TYR A 169 -12.30 1.99 9.72
C TYR A 169 -11.39 0.78 9.49
N GLU A 170 -10.27 1.00 8.82
CA GLU A 170 -9.36 -0.10 8.51
C GLU A 170 -8.25 -0.21 9.54
N SER A 171 -7.95 -1.46 9.93
CA SER A 171 -6.83 -1.77 10.80
C SER A 171 -5.53 -2.04 10.02
N ARG A 172 -5.36 -1.43 8.85
CA ARG A 172 -4.15 -1.62 8.02
C ARG A 172 -2.88 -1.20 8.71
N ASP A 173 -2.97 -0.17 9.54
CA ASP A 173 -1.85 0.42 10.26
C ASP A 173 -1.69 -0.18 11.68
N ASP A 174 -2.47 -1.19 12.02
CA ASP A 174 -2.25 -1.99 13.22
C ASP A 174 -0.91 -2.72 13.14
N ALA A 175 -0.51 -3.36 14.23
CA ALA A 175 0.70 -4.16 14.27
C ALA A 175 0.58 -5.38 13.36
N GLN A 176 0.73 -5.19 12.07
CA GLN A 176 0.75 -6.25 11.06
C GLN A 176 1.99 -7.12 11.26
N LEU A 177 1.90 -8.13 12.10
CA LEU A 177 2.98 -9.12 12.29
C LEU A 177 2.85 -10.29 11.33
N ILE A 178 1.67 -10.47 10.75
CA ILE A 178 1.35 -11.50 9.77
C ILE A 178 1.27 -10.83 8.41
N ASN A 179 1.78 -11.51 7.38
CA ASN A 179 1.95 -10.96 6.03
C ASN A 179 2.83 -9.70 5.96
N LEU A 180 3.59 -9.43 7.03
CA LEU A 180 4.58 -8.36 7.03
C LEU A 180 5.76 -8.68 6.11
N PHE A 181 6.17 -9.95 6.10
CA PHE A 181 7.30 -10.42 5.30
C PHE A 181 6.81 -11.15 4.06
N HIS A 182 7.36 -10.80 2.93
CA HIS A 182 6.96 -11.37 1.63
C HIS A 182 8.16 -11.50 0.68
N SER A 183 7.92 -12.05 -0.50
CA SER A 183 8.92 -12.24 -1.54
C SER A 183 8.36 -11.81 -2.88
N THR A 184 9.16 -11.16 -3.71
CA THR A 184 8.80 -10.88 -5.09
C THR A 184 9.04 -12.12 -5.98
N LYS A 185 8.13 -12.35 -6.92
CA LYS A 185 8.31 -13.32 -8.01
C LYS A 185 9.29 -12.81 -9.08
N HIS A 186 9.61 -11.51 -9.04
CA HIS A 186 10.38 -10.81 -10.06
C HIS A 186 11.55 -10.06 -9.43
N PRO A 187 12.53 -10.76 -8.81
CA PRO A 187 13.69 -10.13 -8.20
C PRO A 187 14.53 -9.40 -9.26
N ALA A 188 15.09 -8.26 -8.88
CA ALA A 188 15.94 -7.45 -9.73
C ALA A 188 17.27 -8.18 -10.03
N LYS A 189 17.80 -7.95 -11.22
CA LYS A 189 19.06 -8.51 -11.71
C LYS A 189 20.03 -7.37 -12.02
N ALA A 190 21.28 -7.70 -12.34
CA ALA A 190 22.24 -6.74 -12.85
C ALA A 190 21.78 -6.18 -14.21
N LYS A 191 21.19 -7.04 -15.07
CA LYS A 191 20.61 -6.60 -16.35
C LYS A 191 19.37 -5.75 -16.10
N PRO A 192 19.23 -4.58 -16.76
CA PRO A 192 18.08 -3.70 -16.61
C PRO A 192 16.75 -4.38 -16.93
N ASP A 193 15.75 -4.06 -16.13
CA ASP A 193 14.36 -4.45 -16.35
C ASP A 193 13.40 -3.31 -15.97
N GLN A 194 12.09 -3.54 -16.12
CA GLN A 194 11.05 -2.54 -15.83
C GLN A 194 11.36 -1.19 -16.48
N VAL A 195 11.76 -1.23 -17.76
CA VAL A 195 12.01 -0.03 -18.56
C VAL A 195 10.66 0.63 -18.86
N ILE A 196 10.59 1.95 -18.64
CA ILE A 196 9.36 2.72 -18.81
C ILE A 196 9.71 4.04 -19.48
N LEU A 197 8.97 4.38 -20.52
CA LEU A 197 9.01 5.68 -21.17
C LEU A 197 7.96 6.61 -20.56
N THR A 198 8.36 7.81 -20.20
CA THR A 198 7.46 8.87 -19.70
C THR A 198 7.87 10.22 -20.25
N TRP A 199 7.02 11.22 -20.09
CA TRP A 199 7.35 12.60 -20.44
C TRP A 199 7.46 13.45 -19.16
N SER A 200 8.61 14.09 -19.00
CA SER A 200 8.84 15.10 -17.94
C SER A 200 9.11 16.49 -18.54
N GLY A 201 9.01 16.62 -19.85
CA GLY A 201 9.20 17.85 -20.63
C GLY A 201 8.43 17.76 -21.94
N ASP A 202 8.80 18.61 -22.92
CA ASP A 202 8.19 18.63 -24.24
C ASP A 202 8.39 17.30 -24.98
N PRO A 203 7.31 16.56 -25.29
CA PRO A 203 7.39 15.27 -25.96
C PRO A 203 7.90 15.34 -27.42
N GLN A 204 7.95 16.50 -27.99
CA GLN A 204 8.53 16.71 -29.34
C GLN A 204 10.06 16.64 -29.33
N THR A 205 10.70 17.02 -28.23
CA THR A 205 12.14 17.24 -28.15
C THR A 205 12.83 16.53 -26.99
N THR A 206 12.04 15.83 -26.14
CA THR A 206 12.55 15.13 -24.97
C THR A 206 11.91 13.77 -24.80
N GLN A 207 12.64 12.85 -24.13
CA GLN A 207 12.09 11.58 -23.66
C GLN A 207 12.72 11.22 -22.31
N THR A 208 11.90 10.92 -21.31
CA THR A 208 12.38 10.41 -20.03
C THR A 208 12.26 8.89 -20.00
N ILE A 209 13.31 8.23 -19.57
CA ILE A 209 13.41 6.78 -19.48
C ILE A 209 13.75 6.40 -18.06
N GLN A 210 12.98 5.47 -17.51
CA GLN A 210 13.21 4.90 -16.18
C GLN A 210 13.42 3.39 -16.27
N TRP A 211 14.24 2.84 -15.39
CA TRP A 211 14.47 1.40 -15.31
C TRP A 211 14.94 0.98 -13.93
N ARG A 212 15.06 -0.33 -13.73
CA ARG A 212 15.50 -0.95 -12.48
C ARG A 212 16.69 -1.88 -12.74
N THR A 213 17.59 -1.99 -11.72
CA THR A 213 18.56 -3.08 -11.59
C THR A 213 18.69 -3.53 -10.14
N GLY A 214 19.36 -4.66 -9.92
CA GLY A 214 19.82 -5.08 -8.60
C GLY A 214 20.89 -4.15 -8.02
N PRO A 215 21.21 -4.28 -6.72
CA PRO A 215 22.08 -3.34 -5.99
C PRO A 215 23.56 -3.37 -6.42
N SER A 216 23.98 -4.37 -7.19
CA SER A 216 25.37 -4.45 -7.70
C SER A 216 25.67 -3.40 -8.76
N VAL A 217 24.67 -2.88 -9.46
CA VAL A 217 24.80 -1.83 -10.47
C VAL A 217 24.57 -0.49 -9.80
N ILE A 218 25.56 0.39 -9.76
CA ILE A 218 25.51 1.65 -9.03
C ILE A 218 25.45 2.89 -9.93
N LYS A 219 25.58 2.72 -11.22
CA LYS A 219 25.53 3.79 -12.25
C LYS A 219 24.58 3.39 -13.34
N GLY A 220 23.88 4.37 -13.90
CA GLY A 220 22.99 4.17 -15.03
C GLY A 220 23.30 5.10 -16.17
N LYS A 221 23.13 4.61 -17.39
CA LYS A 221 23.22 5.37 -18.62
C LYS A 221 22.11 4.97 -19.58
N VAL A 222 21.72 5.89 -20.43
CA VAL A 222 20.94 5.62 -21.63
C VAL A 222 21.79 5.96 -22.84
N GLN A 223 21.70 5.13 -23.88
CA GLN A 223 22.26 5.44 -25.20
C GLN A 223 21.17 5.42 -26.25
N TRP A 224 21.30 6.28 -27.25
CA TRP A 224 20.30 6.38 -28.33
C TRP A 224 20.88 6.84 -29.65
N VAL A 225 20.18 6.50 -30.72
CA VAL A 225 20.52 6.91 -32.10
C VAL A 225 19.24 7.03 -32.91
N LYS A 226 19.19 7.93 -33.90
CA LYS A 226 18.07 7.95 -34.85
C LYS A 226 17.96 6.60 -35.55
N LYS A 227 16.75 6.03 -35.65
CA LYS A 227 16.53 4.78 -36.36
C LYS A 227 16.97 4.87 -37.82
N SER A 228 16.78 6.01 -38.47
CA SER A 228 17.21 6.27 -39.84
C SER A 228 18.75 6.28 -40.06
N ALA A 229 19.51 6.56 -38.99
CA ALA A 229 20.97 6.53 -38.99
C ALA A 229 21.58 5.20 -38.53
N TYR A 230 20.74 4.28 -38.05
CA TYR A 230 21.20 3.00 -37.58
C TYR A 230 21.42 2.02 -38.74
N ASN A 231 22.64 1.54 -38.85
CA ASN A 231 23.00 0.48 -39.78
C ASN A 231 23.67 -0.65 -39.00
N ARG A 232 23.13 -1.87 -39.07
CA ARG A 232 23.65 -3.03 -38.36
C ARG A 232 25.11 -3.35 -38.71
N PHE A 233 25.54 -3.05 -39.92
CA PHE A 233 26.90 -3.34 -40.39
C PHE A 233 27.88 -2.16 -40.20
N GLN A 234 27.35 -0.97 -39.98
CA GLN A 234 28.14 0.25 -39.70
C GLN A 234 27.36 1.10 -38.72
N PRO A 235 27.28 0.67 -37.44
CA PRO A 235 26.48 1.39 -36.45
C PRO A 235 27.05 2.80 -36.24
N ALA A 236 26.19 3.79 -36.35
CA ALA A 236 26.53 5.16 -35.93
C ALA A 236 26.84 5.14 -34.43
N GLN A 237 27.80 5.96 -34.01
CA GLN A 237 28.11 6.09 -32.57
C GLN A 237 26.89 6.62 -31.83
N PRO A 238 26.33 5.89 -30.86
CA PRO A 238 25.18 6.35 -30.13
C PRO A 238 25.55 7.53 -29.22
N LYS A 239 24.65 8.48 -29.10
CA LYS A 239 24.71 9.48 -28.03
C LYS A 239 24.44 8.83 -26.71
N GLN A 240 25.01 9.35 -25.63
CA GLN A 240 24.81 8.81 -24.27
C GLN A 240 24.54 9.93 -23.28
N THR A 241 23.74 9.65 -22.25
CA THR A 241 23.58 10.49 -21.07
C THR A 241 23.55 9.65 -19.80
N ASN A 242 23.99 10.24 -18.68
CA ASN A 242 23.97 9.59 -17.39
C ASN A 242 22.57 9.67 -16.79
N ALA A 243 22.21 8.67 -16.03
CA ALA A 243 20.99 8.65 -15.25
C ALA A 243 21.24 9.11 -13.81
N THR A 244 20.23 9.71 -13.21
CA THR A 244 20.15 9.82 -11.76
C THR A 244 19.79 8.46 -11.17
N THR A 245 20.51 8.06 -10.14
CA THR A 245 20.31 6.77 -9.43
C THR A 245 19.61 7.00 -8.11
N PHE A 246 18.57 6.23 -7.84
CA PHE A 246 17.87 6.20 -6.56
C PHE A 246 17.94 4.80 -5.96
N ARG A 247 18.54 4.66 -4.77
CA ARG A 247 18.55 3.41 -4.01
C ARG A 247 17.22 3.28 -3.26
N MET A 248 16.51 2.19 -3.51
CA MET A 248 15.25 1.86 -2.87
C MET A 248 15.42 0.62 -1.98
N GLU A 249 14.92 0.71 -0.76
CA GLU A 249 14.98 -0.39 0.20
C GLU A 249 13.59 -0.73 0.72
N ASN A 250 13.22 -2.01 0.64
CA ASN A 250 12.05 -2.59 1.29
C ASN A 250 12.52 -3.78 2.14
N ALA A 251 12.72 -3.50 3.42
CA ALA A 251 13.28 -4.47 4.35
C ALA A 251 12.39 -5.70 4.59
N ASN A 252 11.10 -5.61 4.28
CA ASN A 252 10.14 -6.70 4.44
C ASN A 252 10.08 -7.62 3.22
N LEU A 253 10.64 -7.20 2.10
CA LEU A 253 10.79 -8.02 0.90
C LEU A 253 12.09 -8.83 0.98
N LEU A 254 11.99 -10.07 1.47
CA LEU A 254 13.13 -10.82 1.98
C LEU A 254 14.13 -11.28 0.93
N ASN A 255 13.66 -11.64 -0.27
CA ASN A 255 14.51 -12.18 -1.33
C ASN A 255 15.15 -11.12 -2.23
N ASP A 256 14.71 -9.84 -2.12
CA ASP A 256 15.22 -8.74 -2.95
C ASP A 256 15.02 -7.38 -2.24
N PRO A 257 15.62 -7.18 -1.05
CA PRO A 257 15.32 -6.02 -0.20
C PRO A 257 15.83 -4.70 -0.75
N VAL A 258 16.81 -4.70 -1.65
CA VAL A 258 17.45 -3.49 -2.17
C VAL A 258 17.53 -3.53 -3.68
N ILE A 259 17.11 -2.45 -4.31
CA ILE A 259 17.25 -2.23 -5.76
C ILE A 259 17.79 -0.83 -6.04
N HIS A 260 18.23 -0.60 -7.27
CA HIS A 260 18.46 0.73 -7.81
C HIS A 260 17.44 1.03 -8.91
N ARG A 261 16.86 2.23 -8.85
CA ARG A 261 16.06 2.80 -9.91
C ARG A 261 16.80 3.96 -10.53
N TYR A 262 16.64 4.09 -11.83
CA TYR A 262 17.33 5.08 -12.63
C TYR A 262 16.32 5.93 -13.38
N THR A 263 16.67 7.20 -13.58
CA THR A 263 15.92 8.12 -14.42
C THR A 263 16.89 8.91 -15.27
N ALA A 264 16.68 8.91 -16.57
CA ALA A 264 17.41 9.72 -17.51
C ALA A 264 16.46 10.44 -18.44
N THR A 265 16.69 11.74 -18.69
CA THR A 265 15.95 12.50 -19.68
C THR A 265 16.87 12.82 -20.86
N ILE A 266 16.49 12.34 -22.02
CA ILE A 266 17.12 12.69 -23.29
C ILE A 266 16.51 14.01 -23.78
N THR A 267 17.34 14.92 -24.23
CA THR A 267 16.92 16.24 -24.74
C THR A 267 17.53 16.52 -26.14
N GLY A 268 17.02 17.53 -26.81
CA GLY A 268 17.51 17.93 -28.16
C GLY A 268 17.17 16.90 -29.21
N LEU A 269 16.05 16.22 -29.06
CA LEU A 269 15.48 15.33 -30.07
C LEU A 269 14.77 16.15 -31.15
N GLU A 270 14.59 15.55 -32.32
CA GLU A 270 13.80 16.12 -33.41
C GLU A 270 12.36 15.63 -33.33
N PRO A 271 11.35 16.47 -33.59
CA PRO A 271 9.96 16.05 -33.67
C PRO A 271 9.74 14.98 -34.77
N ASP A 272 8.68 14.16 -34.59
CA ASP A 272 8.25 13.14 -35.56
C ASP A 272 9.41 12.21 -35.98
N THR A 273 10.27 11.84 -35.02
CA THR A 273 11.48 11.08 -35.27
C THR A 273 11.57 9.87 -34.40
N THR A 274 11.79 8.71 -35.03
CA THR A 274 11.99 7.44 -34.28
C THR A 274 13.45 7.29 -33.87
N TYR A 275 13.65 6.97 -32.59
CA TYR A 275 14.95 6.70 -32.00
C TYR A 275 15.00 5.26 -31.48
N LEU A 276 16.14 4.62 -31.68
CA LEU A 276 16.51 3.37 -31.01
C LEU A 276 17.27 3.73 -29.75
N TYR A 277 17.02 3.02 -28.67
CA TYR A 277 17.70 3.24 -27.40
C TYR A 277 17.96 1.94 -26.63
N SER A 278 18.89 1.98 -25.71
CA SER A 278 19.06 0.99 -24.66
C SER A 278 19.52 1.64 -23.36
N VAL A 279 19.25 1.00 -22.24
CA VAL A 279 19.61 1.45 -20.89
C VAL A 279 20.57 0.46 -20.25
N GLY A 280 21.47 0.94 -19.40
CA GLY A 280 22.47 0.05 -18.79
C GLY A 280 23.42 0.79 -17.85
N ASP A 281 24.56 0.17 -17.57
CA ASP A 281 25.63 0.73 -16.73
C ASP A 281 26.78 1.35 -17.54
N GLY A 282 26.76 1.14 -18.87
CA GLY A 282 27.80 1.59 -19.80
C GLY A 282 28.87 0.56 -20.10
N SER A 283 28.83 -0.63 -19.52
CA SER A 283 29.70 -1.76 -19.88
C SER A 283 29.14 -2.51 -21.10
N ASP A 284 29.98 -3.28 -21.79
CA ASP A 284 29.59 -3.97 -23.02
C ASP A 284 28.40 -4.93 -22.81
N ASP A 285 28.36 -5.66 -21.71
CA ASP A 285 27.31 -6.63 -21.38
C ASP A 285 26.19 -6.04 -20.51
N GLY A 286 26.32 -4.78 -20.09
CA GLY A 286 25.43 -4.12 -19.12
C GLY A 286 24.19 -3.49 -19.75
N TRP A 287 24.01 -3.50 -21.05
CA TRP A 287 22.89 -2.87 -21.75
C TRP A 287 21.67 -3.78 -21.84
N SER A 288 20.48 -3.16 -21.78
CA SER A 288 19.21 -3.81 -22.12
C SER A 288 19.16 -4.23 -23.59
N GLU A 289 18.15 -4.97 -23.97
CA GLU A 289 17.79 -5.09 -25.38
C GLU A 289 17.45 -3.70 -25.94
N MET A 290 17.58 -3.55 -27.28
CA MET A 290 17.29 -2.32 -27.96
C MET A 290 15.79 -2.15 -28.13
N SER A 291 15.25 -1.05 -27.67
CA SER A 291 13.87 -0.63 -27.85
C SER A 291 13.80 0.64 -28.69
N GLU A 292 12.59 1.07 -29.05
CA GLU A 292 12.40 2.27 -29.85
C GLU A 292 11.26 3.15 -29.33
N PHE A 293 11.36 4.45 -29.55
CA PHE A 293 10.28 5.41 -29.36
C PHE A 293 10.25 6.43 -30.47
N THR A 294 9.09 7.05 -30.68
CA THR A 294 8.93 8.15 -31.64
C THR A 294 8.52 9.41 -30.89
N THR A 295 9.21 10.52 -31.11
CA THR A 295 8.86 11.81 -30.55
C THR A 295 7.54 12.33 -31.13
N ALA A 296 6.82 13.15 -30.37
CA ALA A 296 5.59 13.77 -30.83
C ALA A 296 5.81 14.63 -32.06
N PRO A 297 4.84 14.70 -33.00
CA PRO A 297 4.95 15.53 -34.21
C PRO A 297 4.92 17.02 -33.86
N GLY A 298 5.67 17.83 -34.63
CA GLY A 298 5.67 19.29 -34.51
C GLY A 298 4.42 20.00 -35.04
N ARG A 299 3.40 19.24 -35.46
CA ARG A 299 2.13 19.73 -35.99
C ARG A 299 0.95 19.12 -35.23
N THR A 300 -0.17 19.82 -35.23
CA THR A 300 -1.42 19.26 -34.64
C THR A 300 -1.98 18.21 -35.59
N GLU A 301 -2.10 16.98 -35.07
CA GLU A 301 -2.72 15.87 -35.79
C GLU A 301 -3.50 14.97 -34.82
N PRO A 302 -4.53 14.22 -35.30
CA PRO A 302 -5.23 13.29 -34.51
C PRO A 302 -4.31 12.17 -33.99
N PHE A 303 -4.49 11.78 -32.73
CA PHE A 303 -3.79 10.65 -32.12
C PHE A 303 -4.76 9.78 -31.32
N SER A 304 -4.36 8.60 -30.99
CA SER A 304 -5.08 7.72 -30.09
C SER A 304 -4.25 7.38 -28.86
N PHE A 305 -4.91 7.06 -27.76
CA PHE A 305 -4.26 6.60 -26.54
C PHE A 305 -5.11 5.50 -25.87
N VAL A 306 -4.49 4.76 -24.99
CA VAL A 306 -5.17 3.73 -24.19
C VAL A 306 -5.40 4.26 -22.79
N TYR A 307 -6.64 4.14 -22.31
CA TYR A 307 -7.06 4.52 -20.95
C TYR A 307 -7.49 3.26 -20.21
N MET A 308 -6.86 2.99 -19.06
CA MET A 308 -7.12 1.82 -18.22
C MET A 308 -7.08 2.21 -16.74
N GLY A 309 -7.56 1.35 -15.86
CA GLY A 309 -7.50 1.50 -14.41
C GLY A 309 -7.71 0.17 -13.72
N ASP A 310 -7.76 0.17 -12.38
CA ASP A 310 -8.13 -0.96 -11.51
C ASP A 310 -7.34 -2.25 -11.80
N ALA A 311 -6.04 -2.12 -12.05
CA ALA A 311 -5.16 -3.25 -12.36
C ALA A 311 -4.95 -4.18 -11.17
N GLN A 312 -5.08 -3.66 -9.94
CA GLN A 312 -4.75 -4.30 -8.67
C GLN A 312 -5.43 -5.65 -8.43
N ASN A 313 -6.67 -5.83 -8.89
CA ASN A 313 -7.46 -7.03 -8.63
C ASN A 313 -7.19 -8.17 -9.63
N GLY A 314 -5.96 -8.37 -10.02
CA GLY A 314 -5.55 -9.44 -10.91
C GLY A 314 -4.56 -8.97 -11.97
N LEU A 315 -3.35 -8.63 -11.55
CA LEU A 315 -2.28 -8.11 -12.41
C LEU A 315 -1.96 -9.00 -13.62
N GLU A 316 -2.09 -10.33 -13.49
CA GLU A 316 -1.91 -11.24 -14.63
C GLU A 316 -3.06 -11.11 -15.68
N ARG A 317 -4.30 -10.93 -15.19
CA ARG A 317 -5.45 -10.68 -16.08
C ARG A 317 -5.32 -9.32 -16.73
N TRP A 318 -4.95 -8.29 -15.94
CA TRP A 318 -4.69 -6.98 -16.46
C TRP A 318 -3.56 -6.98 -17.49
N GLY A 319 -2.46 -7.71 -17.24
CA GLY A 319 -1.38 -7.92 -18.21
C GLY A 319 -1.87 -8.47 -19.53
N SER A 320 -2.79 -9.44 -19.50
CA SER A 320 -3.42 -9.97 -20.70
C SER A 320 -4.26 -8.91 -21.44
N LEU A 321 -4.93 -8.03 -20.70
CA LEU A 321 -5.73 -6.94 -21.29
C LEU A 321 -4.84 -5.86 -21.90
N VAL A 322 -3.77 -5.41 -21.23
CA VAL A 322 -2.88 -4.39 -21.77
C VAL A 322 -2.13 -4.91 -23.01
N GLN A 323 -1.71 -6.18 -23.03
CA GLN A 323 -1.14 -6.84 -24.21
C GLN A 323 -2.15 -6.89 -25.36
N ARG A 324 -3.42 -7.15 -25.07
CA ARG A 324 -4.47 -7.14 -26.10
C ARG A 324 -4.75 -5.73 -26.61
N ALA A 325 -4.76 -4.74 -25.74
CA ALA A 325 -4.91 -3.33 -26.12
C ALA A 325 -3.77 -2.90 -27.05
N PHE A 326 -2.52 -3.23 -26.70
CA PHE A 326 -1.35 -2.95 -27.52
C PHE A 326 -1.45 -3.58 -28.92
N ARG A 327 -1.80 -4.87 -29.00
CA ARG A 327 -1.99 -5.52 -30.32
C ARG A 327 -3.13 -4.92 -31.14
N ARG A 328 -4.16 -4.39 -30.49
CA ARG A 328 -5.30 -3.75 -31.17
C ARG A 328 -4.99 -2.34 -31.61
N ARG A 329 -4.19 -1.62 -30.86
CA ARG A 329 -3.79 -0.22 -31.13
C ARG A 329 -2.29 -0.05 -30.92
N PRO A 330 -1.48 -0.64 -31.83
CA PRO A 330 -0.03 -0.49 -31.78
C PRO A 330 0.42 0.94 -32.10
N ASP A 331 -0.47 1.75 -32.65
CA ASP A 331 -0.34 3.17 -32.97
C ASP A 331 -0.72 4.10 -31.81
N ALA A 332 -1.09 3.58 -30.66
CA ALA A 332 -1.42 4.43 -29.51
C ALA A 332 -0.21 5.21 -29.04
N ALA A 333 -0.35 6.54 -28.95
CA ALA A 333 0.74 7.44 -28.59
C ALA A 333 1.20 7.27 -27.14
N PHE A 334 0.29 6.89 -26.22
CA PHE A 334 0.59 6.67 -24.81
C PHE A 334 -0.52 5.88 -24.11
N TYR A 335 -0.23 5.50 -22.84
CA TYR A 335 -1.16 4.85 -21.94
C TYR A 335 -1.41 5.72 -20.72
N ILE A 336 -2.67 5.86 -20.30
CA ILE A 336 -3.06 6.50 -19.04
C ILE A 336 -3.62 5.42 -18.11
N MET A 337 -3.07 5.38 -16.90
CA MET A 337 -3.57 4.54 -15.82
C MET A 337 -4.30 5.40 -14.80
N ALA A 338 -5.61 5.20 -14.65
CA ALA A 338 -6.51 6.07 -13.90
C ALA A 338 -6.68 5.66 -12.43
N GLY A 339 -5.65 5.20 -11.80
CA GLY A 339 -5.69 4.80 -10.38
C GLY A 339 -5.81 3.29 -10.17
N ASP A 340 -5.78 2.90 -8.92
CA ASP A 340 -5.87 1.52 -8.43
C ASP A 340 -4.93 0.55 -9.15
N LEU A 341 -3.66 0.96 -9.29
CA LEU A 341 -2.64 0.22 -10.03
C LEU A 341 -2.21 -1.05 -9.29
N VAL A 342 -2.07 -0.96 -7.98
CA VAL A 342 -1.68 -2.05 -7.08
C VAL A 342 -2.49 -1.97 -5.79
N ASN A 343 -2.68 -3.10 -5.11
CA ASN A 343 -3.43 -3.15 -3.84
C ASN A 343 -2.69 -2.46 -2.69
N ARG A 344 -1.36 -2.54 -2.68
CA ARG A 344 -0.51 -2.02 -1.61
C ARG A 344 0.57 -1.14 -2.22
N GLY A 345 0.32 0.16 -2.29
CA GLY A 345 1.21 1.12 -2.94
C GLY A 345 2.61 1.23 -2.32
N ASN A 346 2.77 0.85 -1.04
CA ASN A 346 4.03 0.78 -0.32
C ASN A 346 4.76 -0.58 -0.44
N GLU A 347 4.15 -1.56 -1.10
CA GLU A 347 4.70 -2.90 -1.28
C GLU A 347 5.29 -3.08 -2.68
N ARG A 348 6.61 -3.24 -2.74
CA ARG A 348 7.33 -3.27 -4.01
C ARG A 348 7.00 -4.48 -4.89
N ASP A 349 6.71 -5.63 -4.31
CA ASP A 349 6.36 -6.85 -5.06
C ASP A 349 5.08 -6.71 -5.88
N ASP A 350 4.12 -5.92 -5.42
CA ASP A 350 2.93 -5.57 -6.20
C ASP A 350 3.32 -4.75 -7.44
N TRP A 351 4.19 -3.75 -7.29
CA TRP A 351 4.74 -2.97 -8.41
C TRP A 351 5.60 -3.82 -9.36
N ASP A 352 6.43 -4.72 -8.81
CA ASP A 352 7.24 -5.63 -9.61
C ASP A 352 6.35 -6.51 -10.51
N SER A 353 5.21 -6.95 -9.99
CA SER A 353 4.23 -7.72 -10.75
C SER A 353 3.53 -6.88 -11.82
N LEU A 354 3.15 -5.63 -11.50
CA LEU A 354 2.56 -4.71 -12.47
C LEU A 354 3.49 -4.51 -13.68
N PHE A 355 4.72 -4.09 -13.43
CA PHE A 355 5.68 -3.81 -14.50
C PHE A 355 6.11 -5.05 -15.27
N HIS A 356 6.20 -6.21 -14.60
CA HIS A 356 6.46 -7.46 -15.29
C HIS A 356 5.36 -7.81 -16.31
N ASN A 357 4.10 -7.58 -15.96
CA ASN A 357 2.96 -7.86 -16.82
C ASN A 357 2.80 -6.84 -17.96
N ALA A 358 3.38 -5.65 -17.83
CA ALA A 358 3.38 -4.59 -18.85
C ALA A 358 4.65 -4.54 -19.70
N ARG A 359 5.60 -5.47 -19.49
CA ARG A 359 6.87 -5.50 -20.24
C ARG A 359 6.65 -5.56 -21.76
N GLY A 360 7.47 -4.86 -22.53
CA GLY A 360 7.36 -4.76 -23.98
C GLY A 360 6.18 -3.90 -24.43
N ILE A 361 5.62 -3.06 -23.54
CA ILE A 361 4.55 -2.12 -23.87
C ILE A 361 4.91 -0.70 -23.42
N TYR A 362 5.51 -0.56 -22.25
CA TYR A 362 5.85 0.74 -21.67
C TYR A 362 7.29 1.17 -21.95
N ASP A 363 8.06 0.33 -22.62
CA ASP A 363 9.44 0.52 -23.04
C ASP A 363 9.61 0.88 -24.53
#